data_4d20f336ad5eb109bff0e39809858015
#
_entry.id   4d20f336ad5eb109bff0e39809858015
#
_cell.length_a   1.000
_cell.length_b   1.000
_cell.length_c   1.000
_cell.angle_alpha   90.00
_cell.angle_beta   90.00
_cell.angle_gamma   90.00
#
_symmetry.space_group_name_H-M   'P 1'
#
loop_
_entity.id
_entity.type
_entity.pdbx_description
1 polymer ?
#
loop_
_entity_poly.entity_id
_entity_poly.type
_entity_poly.pdbx_seq_one_letter_code
_entity_poly.pdbx_strand_id
1 'polypeptide(L)'
;GQTRGGPGRETSVGPTAAAANQWENVLQEIETGRVKALYTSAPPDRASPGTHRWMSDPAAGLPAWLELRWAASVTVWEVQLIFDTGLHRFLTLSQADGYTRRMHWGEPQPETVRDYRIESETTAGAWTVLHAERGNYQRRRVHRFVAPVATVALRIVVTATNGLDHARVCEVRAYG
;
A
#
# COMPACT_ATOMS: atom_id res chain seq x y z
N GLY A 1 4.61 -27.11 17.54
CA GLY A 1 5.23 -27.41 16.27
C GLY A 1 5.71 -26.10 15.66
N GLN A 2 7.03 -25.93 15.57
CA GLN A 2 7.62 -24.75 14.93
C GLN A 2 7.37 -24.85 13.42
N THR A 3 6.61 -23.93 12.86
CA THR A 3 6.53 -23.75 11.43
C THR A 3 7.87 -23.16 10.96
N ARG A 4 8.63 -23.94 10.20
CA ARG A 4 9.81 -23.47 9.48
C ARG A 4 9.38 -22.36 8.52
N GLY A 5 9.78 -21.11 8.82
CA GLY A 5 9.65 -20.01 7.90
C GLY A 5 10.53 -20.27 6.69
N GLY A 6 9.94 -20.22 5.49
CA GLY A 6 10.69 -20.15 4.25
C GLY A 6 11.54 -18.88 4.18
N PRO A 7 12.45 -18.76 3.20
CA PRO A 7 13.25 -17.56 3.01
C PRO A 7 12.33 -16.36 2.73
N GLY A 8 12.34 -15.40 3.64
CA GLY A 8 11.46 -14.24 3.58
C GLY A 8 10.58 -14.14 4.83
N ARG A 9 11.20 -13.91 5.95
CA ARG A 9 10.48 -13.63 7.19
C ARG A 9 9.96 -12.20 7.13
N GLU A 10 8.64 -12.06 7.28
CA GLU A 10 8.04 -10.77 7.57
C GLU A 10 8.75 -10.15 8.79
N THR A 11 9.29 -8.96 8.66
CA THR A 11 9.94 -8.30 9.78
C THR A 11 8.89 -8.01 10.84
N SER A 12 8.92 -8.77 11.92
CA SER A 12 7.89 -8.75 12.97
C SER A 12 7.97 -7.54 13.91
N VAL A 13 8.93 -6.66 13.70
CA VAL A 13 8.98 -5.37 14.41
C VAL A 13 7.99 -4.45 13.74
N GLY A 14 6.84 -4.24 14.38
CA GLY A 14 5.79 -3.39 13.85
C GLY A 14 6.34 -2.01 13.50
N PRO A 15 6.24 -1.59 12.23
CA PRO A 15 6.65 -0.25 11.85
C PRO A 15 5.69 0.78 12.46
N THR A 16 6.22 1.91 12.85
CA THR A 16 5.40 3.09 13.03
C THR A 16 5.11 3.64 11.64
N ALA A 17 3.86 3.70 11.25
CA ALA A 17 3.49 4.28 9.97
C ALA A 17 3.25 5.78 10.13
N ALA A 18 3.85 6.56 9.26
CA ALA A 18 3.55 7.96 9.05
C ALA A 18 3.23 8.16 7.57
N ALA A 19 2.27 9.01 7.27
CA ALA A 19 1.88 9.27 5.90
C ALA A 19 1.56 10.75 5.69
N ALA A 20 1.96 11.29 4.57
CA ALA A 20 1.46 12.57 4.10
C ALA A 20 0.04 12.39 3.57
N ASN A 21 -0.81 13.39 3.74
CA ASN A 21 -2.17 13.42 3.19
C ASN A 21 -3.03 12.23 3.67
N GLN A 22 -3.07 12.01 4.98
CA GLN A 22 -3.82 10.92 5.59
C GLN A 22 -5.25 11.33 5.93
N TRP A 23 -6.16 10.32 5.89
CA TRP A 23 -7.45 10.42 6.56
C TRP A 23 -7.30 10.28 8.08
N GLU A 24 -8.13 10.99 8.84
CA GLU A 24 -8.10 11.00 10.31
C GLU A 24 -8.09 9.59 10.93
N ASN A 25 -8.82 8.65 10.35
CA ASN A 25 -8.91 7.28 10.87
C ASN A 25 -7.56 6.55 10.86
N VAL A 26 -6.75 6.79 9.84
CA VAL A 26 -5.40 6.21 9.74
C VAL A 26 -4.43 6.93 10.64
N LEU A 27 -4.57 8.25 10.80
CA LEU A 27 -3.78 9.03 11.75
C LEU A 27 -3.97 8.53 13.18
N GLN A 28 -5.22 8.29 13.58
CA GLN A 28 -5.55 7.80 14.92
C GLN A 28 -4.95 6.42 15.21
N GLU A 29 -4.89 5.55 14.22
CA GLU A 29 -4.28 4.23 14.35
C GLU A 29 -2.76 4.28 14.39
N ILE A 30 -2.15 5.22 13.69
CA ILE A 30 -0.70 5.47 13.73
C ILE A 30 -0.28 6.02 15.09
N GLU A 31 -0.99 7.02 15.61
CA GLU A 31 -0.72 7.63 16.91
C GLU A 31 -0.82 6.63 18.06
N THR A 32 -1.72 5.65 17.95
CA THR A 32 -1.89 4.59 18.94
C THR A 32 -0.94 3.40 18.77
N GLY A 33 -0.06 3.43 17.78
CA GLY A 33 0.84 2.31 17.48
C GLY A 33 0.15 1.08 16.90
N ARG A 34 -1.11 1.19 16.48
CA ARG A 34 -1.89 0.10 15.89
C ARG A 34 -1.67 -0.03 14.39
N VAL A 35 -0.44 0.06 13.94
CA VAL A 35 -0.11 -0.17 12.53
C VAL A 35 -0.59 -1.53 12.02
N LYS A 36 -0.86 -2.47 12.93
CA LYS A 36 -1.55 -3.73 12.60
C LYS A 36 -2.90 -3.53 11.87
N ALA A 37 -3.53 -2.38 11.95
CA ALA A 37 -4.79 -2.16 11.24
C ALA A 37 -4.64 -2.14 9.72
N LEU A 38 -3.47 -1.80 9.19
CA LEU A 38 -3.16 -1.99 7.77
C LEU A 38 -3.03 -3.48 7.38
N TYR A 39 -2.90 -4.36 8.37
CA TYR A 39 -2.66 -5.79 8.22
C TYR A 39 -3.71 -6.63 8.96
N THR A 40 -4.93 -6.15 9.11
CA THR A 40 -5.94 -6.92 9.81
C THR A 40 -6.15 -8.26 9.13
N SER A 41 -6.25 -9.32 9.93
CA SER A 41 -6.64 -10.64 9.47
C SER A 41 -8.11 -10.70 9.01
N ALA A 42 -8.88 -9.67 9.30
CA ALA A 42 -10.25 -9.56 8.84
C ALA A 42 -10.31 -9.20 7.35
N PRO A 43 -11.11 -9.87 6.55
CA PRO A 43 -11.31 -9.48 5.16
C PRO A 43 -11.89 -8.07 5.10
N PRO A 44 -11.49 -7.25 4.09
CA PRO A 44 -12.06 -5.93 3.91
C PRO A 44 -13.58 -6.01 3.78
N ASP A 45 -14.28 -5.23 4.56
CA ASP A 45 -15.72 -5.08 4.38
C ASP A 45 -15.98 -4.35 3.05
N ARG A 46 -16.60 -5.03 2.11
CA ARG A 46 -16.93 -4.48 0.80
C ARG A 46 -18.00 -3.40 0.87
N ALA A 47 -18.83 -3.44 1.90
CA ALA A 47 -19.94 -2.51 2.09
C ALA A 47 -19.51 -1.19 2.75
N SER A 48 -18.38 -1.17 3.44
CA SER A 48 -17.88 0.00 4.16
C SER A 48 -16.64 0.57 3.47
N PRO A 49 -16.78 1.58 2.60
CA PRO A 49 -15.65 2.26 2.00
C PRO A 49 -14.73 2.84 3.07
N GLY A 50 -13.42 2.70 2.92
CA GLY A 50 -12.44 3.29 3.82
C GLY A 50 -11.94 2.39 4.95
N THR A 51 -12.56 1.24 5.21
CA THR A 51 -12.04 0.26 6.18
C THR A 51 -10.92 -0.59 5.60
N HIS A 52 -9.95 -0.97 6.45
CA HIS A 52 -8.85 -1.87 6.11
C HIS A 52 -7.97 -1.41 4.94
N ARG A 53 -7.81 -0.10 4.77
CA ARG A 53 -6.89 0.47 3.78
C ARG A 53 -6.44 1.86 4.21
N TRP A 54 -5.20 2.19 3.85
CA TRP A 54 -4.75 3.56 3.88
C TRP A 54 -5.33 4.34 2.70
N MET A 55 -5.76 5.57 2.95
CA MET A 55 -6.21 6.51 1.93
C MET A 55 -5.51 7.85 2.15
N SER A 56 -4.98 8.43 1.09
CA SER A 56 -4.49 9.80 1.17
C SER A 56 -5.64 10.80 1.15
N ASP A 57 -5.38 12.00 1.66
CA ASP A 57 -6.37 13.08 1.66
C ASP A 57 -6.67 13.54 0.22
N PRO A 58 -7.92 13.41 -0.26
CA PRO A 58 -8.28 13.88 -1.58
C PRO A 58 -8.08 15.39 -1.77
N ALA A 59 -8.25 16.19 -0.72
CA ALA A 59 -8.09 17.64 -0.79
C ALA A 59 -6.64 18.07 -1.05
N ALA A 60 -5.68 17.26 -0.59
CA ALA A 60 -4.26 17.50 -0.85
C ALA A 60 -3.80 16.94 -2.20
N GLY A 61 -4.54 16.00 -2.78
CA GLY A 61 -4.23 15.41 -4.09
C GLY A 61 -2.97 14.53 -4.09
N LEU A 62 -2.39 14.41 -5.28
CA LEU A 62 -1.15 13.66 -5.51
C LEU A 62 0.00 14.62 -5.87
N PRO A 63 1.27 14.32 -5.51
CA PRO A 63 1.72 13.06 -4.92
C PRO A 63 1.37 12.91 -3.44
N ALA A 64 1.10 11.68 -3.03
CA ALA A 64 0.90 11.28 -1.64
C ALA A 64 1.85 10.15 -1.28
N TRP A 65 2.14 9.97 0.01
CA TRP A 65 3.06 8.92 0.43
C TRP A 65 2.63 8.28 1.75
N LEU A 66 2.92 6.99 1.85
CA LEU A 66 2.80 6.17 3.05
C LEU A 66 4.20 5.77 3.49
N GLU A 67 4.56 6.03 4.74
CA GLU A 67 5.86 5.70 5.31
C GLU A 67 5.73 4.61 6.39
N LEU A 68 6.61 3.64 6.33
CA LEU A 68 6.81 2.60 7.34
C LEU A 68 8.17 2.85 7.98
N ARG A 69 8.22 3.06 9.30
CA ARG A 69 9.45 3.35 10.03
C ARG A 69 9.68 2.33 11.14
N TRP A 70 10.91 1.87 11.27
CA TRP A 70 11.35 0.94 12.29
C TRP A 70 12.21 1.65 13.35
N ALA A 71 12.15 1.15 14.59
CA ALA A 71 12.95 1.68 15.70
C ALA A 71 14.46 1.44 15.52
N ALA A 72 14.82 0.43 14.74
CA ALA A 72 16.20 0.09 14.39
C ALA A 72 16.30 -0.24 12.91
N SER A 73 17.52 -0.17 12.36
CA SER A 73 17.76 -0.58 10.98
C SER A 73 17.38 -2.06 10.77
N VAL A 74 16.62 -2.30 9.70
CA VAL A 74 16.24 -3.62 9.24
C VAL A 74 16.80 -3.85 7.84
N THR A 75 16.95 -5.11 7.47
CA THR A 75 17.33 -5.48 6.10
C THR A 75 16.08 -5.85 5.34
N VAL A 76 15.87 -5.29 4.16
CA VAL A 76 14.72 -5.59 3.30
C VAL A 76 15.22 -6.03 1.93
N TRP A 77 14.68 -7.13 1.42
CA TRP A 77 14.98 -7.64 0.09
C TRP A 77 13.75 -7.75 -0.81
N GLU A 78 12.55 -7.76 -0.25
CA GLU A 78 11.30 -7.80 -1.00
C GLU A 78 10.26 -6.88 -0.36
N VAL A 79 9.51 -6.16 -1.21
CA VAL A 79 8.32 -5.39 -0.80
C VAL A 79 7.14 -5.88 -1.62
N GLN A 80 6.04 -6.21 -0.93
CA GLN A 80 4.76 -6.53 -1.55
C GLN A 80 3.75 -5.42 -1.27
N LEU A 81 3.03 -5.02 -2.31
CA LEU A 81 1.99 -4.00 -2.25
C LEU A 81 0.67 -4.59 -2.70
N ILE A 82 -0.39 -4.32 -1.95
CA ILE A 82 -1.76 -4.64 -2.32
C ILE A 82 -2.52 -3.33 -2.46
N PHE A 83 -2.92 -3.01 -3.67
CA PHE A 83 -3.68 -1.81 -3.97
C PHE A 83 -5.19 -2.07 -3.93
N ASP A 84 -5.97 -1.01 -3.75
CA ASP A 84 -7.41 -1.07 -3.93
C ASP A 84 -7.75 -1.23 -5.42
N THR A 85 -8.70 -2.09 -5.71
CA THR A 85 -9.25 -2.32 -7.05
C THR A 85 -10.77 -2.18 -7.05
N GLY A 86 -11.31 -1.38 -6.15
CA GLY A 86 -12.74 -1.13 -6.08
C GLY A 86 -13.56 -2.32 -5.59
N LEU A 87 -13.01 -3.15 -4.69
CA LEU A 87 -13.71 -4.32 -4.14
C LEU A 87 -14.98 -3.96 -3.34
N HIS A 88 -15.18 -2.70 -3.00
CA HIS A 88 -16.42 -2.20 -2.41
C HIS A 88 -17.58 -2.14 -3.41
N ARG A 89 -17.32 -2.22 -4.72
CA ARG A 89 -18.37 -2.27 -5.73
C ARG A 89 -18.96 -3.67 -5.83
N PHE A 90 -20.27 -3.74 -6.04
CA PHE A 90 -20.91 -5.02 -6.33
C PHE A 90 -20.38 -5.55 -7.67
N LEU A 91 -19.76 -6.72 -7.61
CA LEU A 91 -19.41 -7.50 -8.79
C LEU A 91 -20.64 -8.30 -9.17
N THR A 92 -21.36 -7.85 -10.18
CA THR A 92 -22.50 -8.60 -10.73
C THR A 92 -22.13 -9.21 -12.08
N LEU A 93 -22.68 -10.38 -12.37
CA LEU A 93 -22.57 -11.04 -13.67
C LEU A 93 -23.59 -10.51 -14.69
N SER A 94 -24.27 -9.40 -14.37
CA SER A 94 -25.24 -8.80 -15.27
C SER A 94 -24.55 -8.17 -16.48
N GLN A 95 -25.07 -8.46 -17.67
CA GLN A 95 -24.62 -7.85 -18.94
C GLN A 95 -25.28 -6.49 -19.21
N ALA A 96 -26.10 -5.97 -18.28
CA ALA A 96 -26.73 -4.68 -18.45
C ALA A 96 -25.68 -3.55 -18.47
N ASP A 97 -25.77 -2.67 -19.46
CA ASP A 97 -24.80 -1.58 -19.71
C ASP A 97 -24.51 -0.71 -18.49
N GLY A 98 -25.52 -0.46 -17.65
CA GLY A 98 -25.35 0.32 -16.43
C GLY A 98 -24.42 -0.34 -15.41
N TYR A 99 -24.40 -1.66 -15.32
CA TYR A 99 -23.48 -2.41 -14.47
C TYR A 99 -22.10 -2.51 -15.09
N THR A 100 -22.03 -2.80 -16.39
CA THR A 100 -20.77 -2.92 -17.12
C THR A 100 -19.95 -1.65 -17.01
N ARG A 101 -20.57 -0.49 -17.17
CA ARG A 101 -19.91 0.81 -17.02
C ARG A 101 -19.39 1.07 -15.59
N ARG A 102 -20.16 0.66 -14.56
CA ARG A 102 -19.74 0.82 -13.15
C ARG A 102 -18.58 -0.11 -12.77
N MET A 103 -18.44 -1.23 -13.46
CA MET A 103 -17.40 -2.22 -13.19
C MET A 103 -16.11 -1.96 -13.94
N HIS A 104 -16.06 -1.00 -14.85
CA HIS A 104 -14.88 -0.69 -15.66
C HIS A 104 -14.29 -1.94 -16.33
N TRP A 105 -15.15 -2.71 -17.01
CA TRP A 105 -14.72 -3.93 -17.70
C TRP A 105 -13.68 -3.65 -18.78
N GLY A 106 -12.57 -4.42 -18.74
CA GLY A 106 -11.49 -4.29 -19.71
C GLY A 106 -10.59 -3.07 -19.49
N GLU A 107 -10.83 -2.31 -18.43
CA GLU A 107 -10.05 -1.12 -18.08
C GLU A 107 -9.42 -1.25 -16.69
N PRO A 108 -8.31 -0.53 -16.44
CA PRO A 108 -7.78 -0.40 -15.10
C PRO A 108 -8.81 0.18 -14.14
N GLN A 109 -8.89 -0.39 -12.92
CA GLN A 109 -9.82 0.14 -11.92
C GLN A 109 -9.35 1.52 -11.44
N PRO A 110 -10.24 2.52 -11.34
CA PRO A 110 -9.87 3.91 -10.98
C PRO A 110 -9.10 4.04 -9.67
N GLU A 111 -9.41 3.19 -8.69
CA GLU A 111 -8.79 3.18 -7.37
C GLU A 111 -7.36 2.64 -7.38
N THR A 112 -6.98 1.90 -8.42
CA THR A 112 -5.68 1.26 -8.47
C THR A 112 -4.58 2.28 -8.70
N VAL A 113 -3.57 2.25 -7.85
CA VAL A 113 -2.37 3.06 -8.01
C VAL A 113 -1.69 2.71 -9.34
N ARG A 114 -1.43 3.74 -10.17
CA ARG A 114 -0.83 3.61 -11.49
C ARG A 114 0.67 3.82 -11.48
N ASP A 115 1.10 4.95 -10.93
CA ASP A 115 2.51 5.33 -10.93
C ASP A 115 2.97 5.57 -9.49
N TYR A 116 4.07 4.93 -9.10
CA TYR A 116 4.58 5.04 -7.73
C TYR A 116 6.08 4.74 -7.66
N ARG A 117 6.70 5.12 -6.53
CA ARG A 117 8.08 4.78 -6.18
C ARG A 117 8.12 4.12 -4.81
N ILE A 118 9.06 3.21 -4.64
CA ILE A 118 9.47 2.67 -3.35
C ILE A 118 10.81 3.33 -3.02
N GLU A 119 10.87 4.00 -1.90
CA GLU A 119 12.04 4.71 -1.42
C GLU A 119 12.46 4.14 -0.07
N SER A 120 13.76 4.08 0.19
CA SER A 120 14.33 3.71 1.49
C SER A 120 15.04 4.90 2.11
N GLU A 121 14.97 5.00 3.43
CA GLU A 121 15.76 5.96 4.20
C GLU A 121 16.96 5.25 4.82
N THR A 122 18.15 5.79 4.56
CA THR A 122 19.36 5.37 5.26
C THR A 122 19.46 6.02 6.65
N THR A 123 20.37 5.54 7.49
CA THR A 123 20.64 6.14 8.81
C THR A 123 21.06 7.60 8.73
N ALA A 124 21.46 8.09 7.57
CA ALA A 124 21.83 9.49 7.32
C ALA A 124 20.64 10.41 6.99
N GLY A 125 19.40 9.87 6.98
CA GLY A 125 18.20 10.65 6.68
C GLY A 125 18.00 10.95 5.18
N ALA A 126 18.79 10.35 4.30
CA ALA A 126 18.66 10.51 2.86
C ALA A 126 17.74 9.43 2.28
N TRP A 127 16.82 9.85 1.41
CA TRP A 127 15.93 8.94 0.69
C TRP A 127 16.54 8.50 -0.65
N THR A 128 16.50 7.20 -0.90
CA THR A 128 16.98 6.58 -2.13
C THR A 128 15.84 5.80 -2.78
N VAL A 129 15.64 5.99 -4.07
CA VAL A 129 14.64 5.24 -4.85
C VAL A 129 15.16 3.83 -5.07
N LEU A 130 14.42 2.84 -4.57
CA LEU A 130 14.69 1.42 -4.78
C LEU A 130 14.01 0.89 -6.03
N HIS A 131 12.80 1.38 -6.31
CA HIS A 131 12.01 0.97 -7.46
C HIS A 131 11.08 2.10 -7.88
N ALA A 132 10.84 2.21 -9.19
CA ALA A 132 9.84 3.09 -9.77
C ALA A 132 8.97 2.31 -10.75
N GLU A 133 7.66 2.38 -10.58
CA GLU A 133 6.65 1.72 -11.42
C GLU A 133 5.81 2.74 -12.14
N ARG A 134 5.46 2.45 -13.39
CA ARG A 134 4.56 3.26 -14.20
C ARG A 134 3.55 2.38 -14.92
N GLY A 135 2.33 2.89 -15.06
CA GLY A 135 1.27 2.19 -15.80
C GLY A 135 0.75 0.94 -15.10
N ASN A 136 0.88 0.83 -13.79
CA ASN A 136 0.35 -0.30 -13.06
C ASN A 136 -1.19 -0.31 -13.09
N TYR A 137 -1.73 -1.51 -13.28
CA TYR A 137 -3.17 -1.79 -13.20
C TYR A 137 -3.47 -3.00 -12.29
N GLN A 138 -2.42 -3.63 -11.76
CA GLN A 138 -2.55 -4.85 -10.97
C GLN A 138 -2.78 -4.54 -9.49
N ARG A 139 -3.61 -5.34 -8.85
CA ARG A 139 -3.86 -5.26 -7.42
C ARG A 139 -2.64 -5.57 -6.57
N ARG A 140 -1.91 -6.65 -6.90
CA ARG A 140 -0.75 -7.12 -6.16
C ARG A 140 0.51 -6.89 -6.96
N ARG A 141 1.48 -6.23 -6.33
CA ARG A 141 2.83 -6.04 -6.87
C ARG A 141 3.86 -6.59 -5.90
N VAL A 142 4.88 -7.24 -6.45
CA VAL A 142 6.00 -7.80 -5.70
C VAL A 142 7.28 -7.24 -6.29
N HIS A 143 8.07 -6.58 -5.46
CA HIS A 143 9.34 -5.96 -5.84
C HIS A 143 10.46 -6.63 -5.07
N ARG A 144 11.34 -7.33 -5.79
CA ARG A 144 12.55 -7.95 -5.24
C ARG A 144 13.75 -7.10 -5.62
N PHE A 145 14.54 -6.75 -4.63
CA PHE A 145 15.74 -5.97 -4.84
C PHE A 145 16.92 -6.90 -5.18
N VAL A 146 17.82 -6.44 -6.04
CA VAL A 146 18.99 -7.22 -6.47
C VAL A 146 19.91 -7.56 -5.29
N ALA A 147 19.99 -6.65 -4.30
CA ALA A 147 20.70 -6.87 -3.05
C ALA A 147 19.82 -6.44 -1.88
N PRO A 148 19.98 -7.06 -0.70
CA PRO A 148 19.31 -6.61 0.50
C PRO A 148 19.65 -5.16 0.83
N VAL A 149 18.66 -4.39 1.27
CA VAL A 149 18.79 -2.96 1.57
C VAL A 149 18.64 -2.75 3.07
N ALA A 150 19.68 -2.23 3.72
CA ALA A 150 19.59 -1.81 5.11
C ALA A 150 18.87 -0.46 5.18
N THR A 151 17.80 -0.37 5.97
CA THR A 151 16.95 0.81 6.02
C THR A 151 16.31 1.00 7.39
N VAL A 152 16.02 2.22 7.76
CA VAL A 152 15.23 2.57 8.95
C VAL A 152 13.79 2.92 8.58
N ALA A 153 13.52 3.25 7.31
CA ALA A 153 12.17 3.51 6.84
C ALA A 153 12.01 3.22 5.35
N LEU A 154 10.82 2.79 4.98
CA LEU A 154 10.38 2.69 3.59
C LEU A 154 9.24 3.67 3.34
N ARG A 155 9.24 4.27 2.16
CA ARG A 155 8.17 5.15 1.70
C ARG A 155 7.63 4.68 0.37
N ILE A 156 6.30 4.59 0.28
CA ILE A 156 5.58 4.34 -0.97
C ILE A 156 5.02 5.68 -1.42
N VAL A 157 5.64 6.28 -2.42
CA VAL A 157 5.23 7.56 -2.98
C VAL A 157 4.36 7.33 -4.19
N VAL A 158 3.09 7.64 -4.10
CA VAL A 158 2.11 7.52 -5.20
C VAL A 158 2.04 8.84 -5.94
N THR A 159 2.27 8.80 -7.25
CA THR A 159 2.23 9.99 -8.11
C THR A 159 1.04 10.02 -9.04
N ALA A 160 0.40 8.87 -9.30
CA ALA A 160 -0.83 8.81 -10.08
C ALA A 160 -1.64 7.54 -9.76
N THR A 161 -2.95 7.65 -9.94
CA THR A 161 -3.91 6.53 -9.96
C THR A 161 -4.46 6.33 -11.36
N ASN A 162 -5.31 5.32 -11.56
CA ASN A 162 -5.99 5.10 -12.84
C ASN A 162 -7.27 5.96 -13.00
N GLY A 163 -7.66 6.74 -11.98
CA GLY A 163 -8.85 7.60 -12.11
C GLY A 163 -9.24 8.38 -10.86
N LEU A 164 -8.63 8.11 -9.69
CA LEU A 164 -8.89 8.88 -8.49
C LEU A 164 -7.85 9.99 -8.29
N ASP A 165 -8.24 11.02 -7.59
CA ASP A 165 -7.40 12.15 -7.16
C ASP A 165 -6.56 11.85 -5.92
N HIS A 166 -6.76 10.70 -5.28
CA HIS A 166 -6.10 10.25 -4.06
C HIS A 166 -5.65 8.80 -4.14
N ALA A 167 -4.65 8.45 -3.35
CA ALA A 167 -4.07 7.12 -3.30
C ALA A 167 -4.84 6.20 -2.33
N ARG A 168 -4.88 4.90 -2.66
CA ARG A 168 -5.44 3.85 -1.80
C ARG A 168 -4.53 2.63 -1.80
N VAL A 169 -4.09 2.22 -0.60
CA VAL A 169 -3.22 1.06 -0.39
C VAL A 169 -3.86 0.16 0.68
N CYS A 170 -4.13 -1.08 0.34
CA CYS A 170 -4.72 -2.04 1.27
C CYS A 170 -3.68 -2.68 2.18
N GLU A 171 -2.46 -2.90 1.66
CA GLU A 171 -1.43 -3.60 2.42
C GLU A 171 -0.04 -3.29 1.88
N VAL A 172 0.93 -3.19 2.79
CA VAL A 172 2.36 -3.15 2.49
C VAL A 172 3.05 -4.20 3.35
N ARG A 173 3.81 -5.09 2.72
CA ARG A 173 4.66 -6.08 3.41
C ARG A 173 6.11 -5.86 3.02
N ALA A 174 6.99 -5.83 3.99
CA ALA A 174 8.43 -5.81 3.80
C ALA A 174 9.04 -7.12 4.36
N TYR A 175 9.89 -7.75 3.58
CA TYR A 175 10.54 -9.00 3.92
C TYR A 175 12.06 -8.82 3.94
N GLY A 176 12.67 -9.39 5.00
CA GLY A 176 14.11 -9.35 5.23
C GLY A 176 14.72 -10.72 5.53
#